data_97baa2258bd1b6a89111aebecea5d98e
#
_entry.id   97baa2258bd1b6a89111aebecea5d98e
#
_cell.length_a   1.000
_cell.length_b   1.000
_cell.length_c   1.000
_cell.angle_alpha   90.00
_cell.angle_beta   90.00
_cell.angle_gamma   90.00
#
_symmetry.space_group_name_H-M   'P 1'
#
loop_
_entity.id
_entity.type
_entity.pdbx_description
1 polymer ?
#
loop_
_entity_poly.entity_id
_entity_poly.type
_entity_poly.pdbx_seq_one_letter_code
_entity_poly.pdbx_strand_id
1 'polypeptide(L)'
;MIKTAIALAATLLILTATNAQLTYLHCGQLLSMESERVQSEMTIIVQGERISEIRKGYAEVPDTATLVDLSDKFVMPGWMDMHVHIEHESSPTRYLDRFRQNDSDVALGAVKYCNRTIEAGFTTVRDLGGTGVNVSLKNAINRGEIVGPRILTAEKALATTGGHADPSNGMKDELKGDPGPKEGVINSIEEAKKAVRQRYKNGADCIKITATGGVLSVAKDGSGPQFTIEEVKAVVDAAADYGYVTAAHAHGDEGIRRAVQGGIHSIEHGTLMSEETMKLMKEKGTYYVPTISAGKFVAEKAAIPGYYPKIIVPKALTIGPKIQETFENAYNYGVKIAFGTDAGVSPHGDNAKEFVFMTEVGMPNFEALQTATVNAADLMNISDDFGTLTVGKYADLVALEGNPLDNIEVTLNVPFVMKGGLVVKQ
;
A
#
# COMPACT_ATOMS: atom_id res chain seq x y z
N MET A 1 47.00 48.44 -32.83
CA MET A 1 46.52 48.37 -31.44
C MET A 1 45.00 48.43 -31.46
N ILE A 2 44.35 47.33 -31.45
CA ILE A 2 42.88 47.21 -31.44
C ILE A 2 42.50 46.78 -30.01
N LYS A 3 41.81 47.68 -29.28
CA LYS A 3 41.27 47.39 -27.94
C LYS A 3 39.91 46.72 -28.12
N THR A 4 39.85 45.44 -27.82
CA THR A 4 38.61 44.68 -27.79
C THR A 4 37.96 44.89 -26.40
N ALA A 5 36.81 45.58 -26.35
CA ALA A 5 35.97 45.68 -25.14
C ALA A 5 35.13 44.43 -24.98
N ILE A 6 35.35 43.69 -23.91
CA ILE A 6 34.51 42.57 -23.52
C ILE A 6 33.35 43.14 -22.70
N ALA A 7 32.16 43.15 -23.27
CA ALA A 7 30.92 43.46 -22.54
C ALA A 7 30.48 42.23 -21.77
N LEU A 8 30.53 42.29 -20.41
CA LEU A 8 30.05 41.27 -19.50
C LEU A 8 28.52 41.51 -19.35
N ALA A 9 27.72 40.69 -20.03
CA ALA A 9 26.28 40.63 -19.85
C ALA A 9 25.99 39.84 -18.58
N ALA A 10 25.70 40.52 -17.47
CA ALA A 10 25.17 39.91 -16.26
C ALA A 10 23.70 39.59 -16.50
N THR A 11 23.42 38.31 -16.81
CA THR A 11 22.05 37.80 -16.85
C THR A 11 21.55 37.67 -15.41
N LEU A 12 20.71 38.59 -14.98
CA LEU A 12 20.00 38.52 -13.72
C LEU A 12 18.95 37.40 -13.84
N LEU A 13 19.24 36.21 -13.28
CA LEU A 13 18.23 35.18 -13.06
C LEU A 13 17.29 35.75 -11.96
N ILE A 14 16.18 36.33 -12.39
CA ILE A 14 15.05 36.61 -11.48
C ILE A 14 14.43 35.22 -11.17
N LEU A 15 14.82 34.64 -10.04
CA LEU A 15 14.01 33.57 -9.41
C LEU A 15 12.67 34.24 -9.01
N THR A 16 11.67 34.11 -9.87
CA THR A 16 10.29 34.34 -9.44
C THR A 16 10.00 33.20 -8.45
N ALA A 17 10.11 33.46 -7.15
CA ALA A 17 9.48 32.65 -6.14
C ALA A 17 7.98 32.68 -6.49
N THR A 18 7.48 31.63 -7.14
CA THR A 18 6.04 31.39 -7.21
C THR A 18 5.63 31.24 -5.76
N ASN A 19 4.98 32.27 -5.18
CA ASN A 19 4.33 32.13 -3.89
C ASN A 19 3.37 30.94 -4.01
N ALA A 20 3.72 29.83 -3.37
CA ALA A 20 2.84 28.67 -3.34
C ALA A 20 1.49 29.14 -2.78
N GLN A 21 0.43 28.90 -3.53
CA GLN A 21 -0.92 29.30 -3.15
C GLN A 21 -1.25 28.74 -1.78
N LEU A 22 -1.76 29.57 -0.89
CA LEU A 22 -2.21 29.16 0.43
C LEU A 22 -3.64 28.59 0.32
N THR A 23 -3.88 27.47 0.96
CA THR A 23 -5.21 26.88 1.11
C THR A 23 -5.55 26.78 2.60
N TYR A 24 -6.69 27.36 2.98
CA TYR A 24 -7.24 27.32 4.32
C TYR A 24 -8.36 26.28 4.35
N LEU A 25 -8.26 25.29 5.25
CA LEU A 25 -9.32 24.30 5.47
C LEU A 25 -9.95 24.60 6.84
N HIS A 26 -11.24 24.98 6.85
CA HIS A 26 -12.03 25.12 8.07
C HIS A 26 -12.64 23.77 8.43
N CYS A 27 -12.14 23.12 9.49
CA CYS A 27 -12.51 21.76 9.90
C CYS A 27 -13.47 21.83 11.08
N GLY A 28 -14.65 21.19 10.98
CA GLY A 28 -15.60 21.10 12.10
C GLY A 28 -15.03 20.28 13.24
N GLN A 29 -14.53 19.10 12.92
CA GLN A 29 -13.80 18.22 13.84
C GLN A 29 -12.48 17.81 13.18
N LEU A 30 -11.42 17.68 13.97
CA LEU A 30 -10.08 17.29 13.52
C LEU A 30 -9.51 16.22 14.45
N LEU A 31 -9.17 15.06 13.87
CA LEU A 31 -8.38 14.01 14.50
C LEU A 31 -7.00 13.98 13.84
N SER A 32 -5.97 14.50 14.52
CA SER A 32 -4.62 14.57 13.96
C SER A 32 -3.88 13.23 13.91
N MET A 33 -4.37 12.22 14.61
CA MET A 33 -3.75 10.91 14.86
C MET A 33 -2.47 10.95 15.73
N GLU A 34 -2.10 12.09 16.31
CA GLU A 34 -1.08 12.13 17.38
C GLU A 34 -1.59 11.54 18.69
N SER A 35 -2.88 11.59 18.92
CA SER A 35 -3.62 11.00 20.02
C SER A 35 -5.09 10.80 19.63
N GLU A 36 -5.88 10.12 20.44
CA GLU A 36 -7.32 9.90 20.22
C GLU A 36 -8.17 11.19 20.42
N ARG A 37 -7.53 12.32 20.70
CA ARG A 37 -8.21 13.57 20.98
C ARG A 37 -8.77 14.22 19.72
N VAL A 38 -10.09 14.34 19.64
CA VAL A 38 -10.79 15.14 18.63
C VAL A 38 -10.79 16.61 19.03
N GLN A 39 -10.39 17.50 18.11
CA GLN A 39 -10.41 18.94 18.26
C GLN A 39 -11.55 19.52 17.41
N SER A 40 -12.28 20.51 17.93
CA SER A 40 -13.38 21.14 17.21
C SER A 40 -12.99 22.53 16.73
N GLU A 41 -13.57 22.95 15.60
CA GLU A 41 -13.38 24.27 15.00
C GLU A 41 -11.90 24.61 14.80
N MET A 42 -11.25 23.89 13.89
CA MET A 42 -9.83 24.05 13.58
C MET A 42 -9.64 24.61 12.18
N THR A 43 -8.55 25.33 11.96
CA THR A 43 -8.08 25.72 10.63
C THR A 43 -6.75 25.03 10.35
N ILE A 44 -6.67 24.28 9.25
CA ILE A 44 -5.40 23.80 8.68
C ILE A 44 -5.01 24.75 7.54
N ILE A 45 -3.78 25.25 7.56
CA ILE A 45 -3.23 26.09 6.49
C ILE A 45 -2.21 25.25 5.73
N VAL A 46 -2.42 25.13 4.43
CA VAL A 46 -1.55 24.38 3.51
C VAL A 46 -0.82 25.35 2.60
N GLN A 47 0.49 25.16 2.48
CA GLN A 47 1.34 25.89 1.53
C GLN A 47 2.04 24.90 0.61
N GLY A 48 1.69 24.94 -0.67
CA GLY A 48 2.13 23.91 -1.62
C GLY A 48 1.61 22.55 -1.20
N GLU A 49 2.51 21.58 -1.00
CA GLU A 49 2.14 20.22 -0.65
C GLU A 49 2.04 19.94 0.86
N ARG A 50 2.41 20.92 1.71
CA ARG A 50 2.62 20.69 3.15
C ARG A 50 1.73 21.56 4.04
N ILE A 51 1.44 21.02 5.23
CA ILE A 51 0.78 21.74 6.30
C ILE A 51 1.77 22.77 6.85
N SER A 52 1.45 24.05 6.71
CA SER A 52 2.28 25.15 7.22
C SER A 52 1.87 25.58 8.63
N GLU A 53 0.58 25.44 8.98
CA GLU A 53 0.07 25.83 10.28
C GLU A 53 -1.24 25.10 10.61
N ILE A 54 -1.52 24.91 11.92
CA ILE A 54 -2.80 24.43 12.44
C ILE A 54 -3.22 25.39 13.57
N ARG A 55 -4.42 25.97 13.47
CA ARG A 55 -4.95 26.96 14.41
C ARG A 55 -6.28 26.51 15.01
N LYS A 56 -6.50 26.93 16.24
CA LYS A 56 -7.83 26.84 16.87
C LYS A 56 -8.73 27.96 16.34
N GLY A 57 -10.00 27.64 16.06
CA GLY A 57 -10.97 28.54 15.46
C GLY A 57 -10.84 28.63 13.93
N TYR A 58 -11.84 29.26 13.31
CA TYR A 58 -11.83 29.53 11.88
C TYR A 58 -11.08 30.83 11.62
N ALA A 59 -9.88 30.69 11.04
CA ALA A 59 -9.02 31.83 10.73
C ALA A 59 -9.58 32.67 9.57
N GLU A 60 -9.38 33.98 9.60
CA GLU A 60 -9.68 34.85 8.47
C GLU A 60 -8.84 34.43 7.27
N VAL A 61 -9.48 34.31 6.10
CA VAL A 61 -8.85 33.88 4.87
C VAL A 61 -8.48 35.08 4.02
N PRO A 62 -7.20 35.29 3.71
CA PRO A 62 -6.78 36.37 2.82
C PRO A 62 -7.39 36.22 1.42
N ASP A 63 -7.65 37.35 0.74
CA ASP A 63 -8.19 37.35 -0.64
C ASP A 63 -7.34 36.56 -1.66
N THR A 64 -6.04 36.38 -1.35
CA THR A 64 -5.08 35.67 -2.19
C THR A 64 -5.01 34.15 -1.89
N ALA A 65 -5.76 33.67 -0.91
CA ALA A 65 -5.81 32.28 -0.50
C ALA A 65 -7.13 31.62 -0.91
N THR A 66 -7.12 30.29 -1.01
CA THR A 66 -8.32 29.49 -1.24
C THR A 66 -8.90 28.99 0.07
N LEU A 67 -10.23 29.13 0.26
CA LEU A 67 -10.94 28.49 1.36
C LEU A 67 -11.53 27.15 0.88
N VAL A 68 -11.29 26.10 1.67
CA VAL A 68 -12.02 24.81 1.62
C VAL A 68 -12.84 24.71 2.91
N ASP A 69 -14.15 24.78 2.78
CA ASP A 69 -15.05 24.72 3.93
C ASP A 69 -15.42 23.26 4.25
N LEU A 70 -14.89 22.76 5.37
CA LEU A 70 -15.16 21.46 5.96
C LEU A 70 -15.68 21.62 7.39
N SER A 71 -16.36 22.74 7.67
CA SER A 71 -16.85 23.11 9.02
C SER A 71 -17.94 22.17 9.54
N ASP A 72 -18.57 21.41 8.67
CA ASP A 72 -19.57 20.38 8.99
C ASP A 72 -19.00 18.94 8.93
N LYS A 73 -17.69 18.78 8.66
CA LYS A 73 -17.04 17.49 8.44
C LYS A 73 -16.09 17.10 9.58
N PHE A 74 -15.80 15.80 9.62
CA PHE A 74 -14.74 15.21 10.43
C PHE A 74 -13.48 15.00 9.57
N VAL A 75 -12.39 15.70 9.89
CA VAL A 75 -11.15 15.69 9.13
C VAL A 75 -10.09 14.84 9.83
N MET A 76 -9.39 14.01 9.08
CA MET A 76 -8.28 13.18 9.57
C MET A 76 -7.23 12.94 8.47
N PRO A 77 -6.04 12.36 8.79
CA PRO A 77 -5.05 12.02 7.76
C PRO A 77 -5.62 11.12 6.68
N GLY A 78 -5.17 11.32 5.45
CA GLY A 78 -5.40 10.38 4.34
C GLY A 78 -4.85 9.01 4.68
N TRP A 79 -5.55 7.97 4.26
CA TRP A 79 -5.23 6.59 4.62
C TRP A 79 -4.15 6.00 3.73
N MET A 80 -3.47 4.99 4.29
CA MET A 80 -2.44 4.23 3.62
C MET A 80 -2.80 2.75 3.60
N ASP A 81 -2.83 2.15 2.41
CA ASP A 81 -3.05 0.71 2.22
C ASP A 81 -1.70 0.02 1.90
N MET A 82 -1.22 -0.81 2.84
CA MET A 82 0.10 -1.43 2.76
C MET A 82 0.12 -2.73 1.94
N HIS A 83 -1.00 -3.09 1.30
CA HIS A 83 -1.03 -4.23 0.38
C HIS A 83 -2.08 -4.03 -0.72
N VAL A 84 -1.62 -3.60 -1.88
CA VAL A 84 -2.45 -3.54 -3.10
C VAL A 84 -1.71 -4.13 -4.30
N HIS A 85 -2.44 -4.41 -5.37
CA HIS A 85 -1.98 -4.73 -6.72
C HIS A 85 -2.66 -3.80 -7.71
N ILE A 86 -2.10 -2.61 -7.89
CA ILE A 86 -2.76 -1.48 -8.59
C ILE A 86 -2.97 -1.71 -10.10
N GLU A 87 -2.27 -2.69 -10.68
CA GLU A 87 -2.32 -2.96 -12.12
C GLU A 87 -3.58 -3.72 -12.56
N HIS A 88 -4.30 -4.34 -11.66
CA HIS A 88 -5.39 -5.25 -12.02
C HIS A 88 -6.47 -5.37 -10.94
N GLU A 89 -7.54 -6.09 -11.31
CA GLU A 89 -8.62 -6.48 -10.40
C GLU A 89 -9.06 -7.90 -10.77
N SER A 90 -9.48 -8.66 -9.77
CA SER A 90 -9.92 -10.05 -9.96
C SER A 90 -11.13 -10.13 -10.89
N SER A 91 -11.09 -11.06 -11.83
CA SER A 91 -12.16 -11.31 -12.78
C SER A 91 -12.12 -12.76 -13.26
N PRO A 92 -13.22 -13.29 -13.85
CA PRO A 92 -13.23 -14.63 -14.45
C PRO A 92 -12.23 -14.78 -15.61
N THR A 93 -11.82 -13.68 -16.25
CA THR A 93 -10.88 -13.69 -17.38
C THR A 93 -9.43 -13.46 -16.97
N ARG A 94 -9.15 -13.14 -15.70
CA ARG A 94 -7.84 -12.73 -15.18
C ARG A 94 -6.67 -13.63 -15.65
N TYR A 95 -6.90 -14.98 -15.67
CA TYR A 95 -5.87 -15.92 -16.10
C TYR A 95 -5.63 -15.93 -17.62
N LEU A 96 -6.58 -15.43 -18.42
CA LEU A 96 -6.44 -15.28 -19.87
C LEU A 96 -5.85 -13.92 -20.25
N ASP A 97 -6.09 -12.90 -19.44
CA ASP A 97 -5.70 -11.52 -19.72
C ASP A 97 -4.18 -11.38 -19.82
N ARG A 98 -3.41 -12.16 -19.03
CA ARG A 98 -1.95 -12.25 -19.11
C ARG A 98 -1.40 -12.67 -20.50
N PHE A 99 -2.23 -13.27 -21.34
CA PHE A 99 -1.88 -13.69 -22.71
C PHE A 99 -2.47 -12.78 -23.79
N ARG A 100 -3.29 -11.80 -23.41
CA ARG A 100 -4.05 -10.96 -24.34
C ARG A 100 -3.74 -9.48 -24.20
N GLN A 101 -3.23 -9.07 -23.04
CA GLN A 101 -2.92 -7.68 -22.74
C GLN A 101 -1.42 -7.42 -22.86
N ASN A 102 -1.08 -6.31 -23.51
CA ASN A 102 0.27 -5.73 -23.47
C ASN A 102 0.40 -4.80 -22.26
N ASP A 103 1.61 -4.42 -21.89
CA ASP A 103 1.88 -3.49 -20.77
C ASP A 103 1.12 -2.16 -20.92
N SER A 104 0.91 -1.68 -22.15
CA SER A 104 0.11 -0.48 -22.42
C SER A 104 -1.38 -0.67 -22.10
N ASP A 105 -1.94 -1.87 -22.37
CA ASP A 105 -3.33 -2.18 -22.04
C ASP A 105 -3.52 -2.24 -20.53
N VAL A 106 -2.55 -2.85 -19.83
CA VAL A 106 -2.51 -2.90 -18.36
C VAL A 106 -2.42 -1.48 -17.79
N ALA A 107 -1.50 -0.64 -18.29
CA ALA A 107 -1.32 0.73 -17.81
C ALA A 107 -2.59 1.57 -17.95
N LEU A 108 -3.20 1.58 -19.15
CA LEU A 108 -4.42 2.32 -19.40
C LEU A 108 -5.60 1.80 -18.57
N GLY A 109 -5.70 0.47 -18.42
CA GLY A 109 -6.72 -0.16 -17.58
C GLY A 109 -6.57 0.17 -16.09
N ALA A 110 -5.34 0.32 -15.61
CA ALA A 110 -5.03 0.59 -14.21
C ALA A 110 -5.34 2.03 -13.76
N VAL A 111 -5.44 2.99 -14.67
CA VAL A 111 -5.81 4.39 -14.34
C VAL A 111 -7.12 4.45 -13.55
N LYS A 112 -8.11 3.64 -13.93
CA LYS A 112 -9.39 3.59 -13.18
C LYS A 112 -9.23 3.05 -11.76
N TYR A 113 -8.26 2.13 -11.52
CA TYR A 113 -7.98 1.59 -10.20
C TYR A 113 -7.29 2.64 -9.32
N CYS A 114 -6.33 3.39 -9.90
CA CYS A 114 -5.72 4.53 -9.23
C CYS A 114 -6.77 5.55 -8.78
N ASN A 115 -7.71 5.92 -9.67
CA ASN A 115 -8.79 6.86 -9.35
C ASN A 115 -9.70 6.34 -8.24
N ARG A 116 -10.19 5.10 -8.34
CA ARG A 116 -11.07 4.51 -7.31
C ARG A 116 -10.40 4.45 -5.93
N THR A 117 -9.11 4.08 -5.90
CA THR A 117 -8.36 3.96 -4.66
C THR A 117 -8.19 5.31 -3.97
N ILE A 118 -7.80 6.36 -4.70
CA ILE A 118 -7.64 7.68 -4.09
C ILE A 118 -8.99 8.31 -3.72
N GLU A 119 -10.04 8.14 -4.52
CA GLU A 119 -11.39 8.63 -4.22
C GLU A 119 -12.01 7.95 -3.00
N ALA A 120 -11.56 6.73 -2.65
CA ALA A 120 -11.90 6.02 -1.43
C ALA A 120 -11.10 6.49 -0.19
N GLY A 121 -10.24 7.53 -0.31
CA GLY A 121 -9.51 8.12 0.80
C GLY A 121 -8.10 7.59 1.01
N PHE A 122 -7.65 6.63 0.19
CA PHE A 122 -6.29 6.08 0.28
C PHE A 122 -5.32 6.94 -0.54
N THR A 123 -4.65 7.87 0.14
CA THR A 123 -3.73 8.82 -0.51
C THR A 123 -2.36 8.22 -0.78
N THR A 124 -2.01 7.13 -0.10
CA THR A 124 -0.77 6.37 -0.30
C THR A 124 -1.08 4.87 -0.32
N VAL A 125 -0.41 4.13 -1.19
CA VAL A 125 -0.50 2.66 -1.25
C VAL A 125 0.89 2.02 -1.37
N ARG A 126 1.05 0.82 -0.78
CA ARG A 126 2.17 -0.05 -1.05
C ARG A 126 1.73 -1.15 -2.03
N ASP A 127 2.20 -1.05 -3.27
CA ASP A 127 1.94 -2.04 -4.31
C ASP A 127 2.98 -3.17 -4.21
N LEU A 128 2.50 -4.38 -3.88
CA LEU A 128 3.36 -5.52 -3.56
C LEU A 128 3.60 -6.47 -4.75
N GLY A 129 3.60 -5.89 -5.92
CA GLY A 129 4.07 -6.53 -7.14
C GLY A 129 3.05 -6.58 -8.27
N GLY A 130 3.57 -6.41 -9.46
CA GLY A 130 2.84 -6.43 -10.71
C GLY A 130 3.72 -6.90 -11.86
N THR A 131 3.50 -6.36 -13.05
CA THR A 131 4.28 -6.65 -14.26
C THR A 131 5.50 -5.73 -14.39
N GLY A 132 5.56 -4.63 -13.62
CA GLY A 132 6.48 -3.50 -13.73
C GLY A 132 5.79 -2.23 -14.26
N VAL A 133 4.56 -2.33 -14.72
CA VAL A 133 3.72 -1.19 -15.13
C VAL A 133 3.42 -0.28 -13.92
N ASN A 134 3.34 -0.83 -12.71
CA ASN A 134 3.19 -0.09 -11.44
C ASN A 134 4.24 1.01 -11.26
N VAL A 135 5.49 0.82 -11.71
CA VAL A 135 6.51 1.88 -11.71
C VAL A 135 6.14 3.00 -12.70
N SER A 136 5.60 2.65 -13.86
CA SER A 136 5.13 3.66 -14.84
C SER A 136 3.95 4.45 -14.32
N LEU A 137 3.00 3.80 -13.63
CA LEU A 137 1.85 4.46 -12.97
C LEU A 137 2.33 5.41 -11.87
N LYS A 138 3.25 4.95 -10.99
CA LYS A 138 3.90 5.79 -9.98
C LYS A 138 4.50 7.05 -10.60
N ASN A 139 5.29 6.88 -11.67
CA ASN A 139 5.95 7.99 -12.32
C ASN A 139 4.97 8.96 -12.98
N ALA A 140 3.91 8.46 -13.62
CA ALA A 140 2.86 9.29 -14.23
C ALA A 140 2.06 10.08 -13.18
N ILE A 141 1.75 9.47 -12.01
CA ILE A 141 1.11 10.17 -10.88
C ILE A 141 2.04 11.26 -10.32
N ASN A 142 3.34 10.96 -10.14
CA ASN A 142 4.30 11.92 -9.61
C ASN A 142 4.54 13.11 -10.55
N ARG A 143 4.34 12.94 -11.86
CA ARG A 143 4.37 14.04 -12.85
C ARG A 143 3.04 14.77 -13.01
N GLY A 144 1.97 14.32 -12.32
CA GLY A 144 0.63 14.89 -12.44
C GLY A 144 -0.07 14.57 -13.77
N GLU A 145 0.37 13.57 -14.50
CA GLU A 145 -0.22 13.13 -15.79
C GLU A 145 -1.51 12.34 -15.58
N ILE A 146 -1.61 11.61 -14.47
CA ILE A 146 -2.82 10.89 -14.03
C ILE A 146 -3.07 11.14 -12.54
N VAL A 147 -4.34 11.06 -12.14
CA VAL A 147 -4.75 11.12 -10.73
C VAL A 147 -4.64 9.74 -10.09
N GLY A 148 -4.15 9.69 -8.85
CA GLY A 148 -4.02 8.45 -8.10
C GLY A 148 -3.29 8.62 -6.77
N PRO A 149 -3.23 7.57 -5.95
CA PRO A 149 -2.48 7.58 -4.70
C PRO A 149 -0.97 7.68 -4.94
N ARG A 150 -0.21 8.08 -3.94
CA ARG A 150 1.24 7.89 -3.91
C ARG A 150 1.52 6.39 -3.90
N ILE A 151 2.24 5.88 -4.89
CA ILE A 151 2.53 4.45 -5.00
C ILE A 151 3.96 4.20 -4.52
N LEU A 152 4.10 3.36 -3.48
CA LEU A 152 5.35 2.75 -3.04
C LEU A 152 5.35 1.31 -3.56
N THR A 153 6.17 0.99 -4.55
CA THR A 153 6.03 -0.29 -5.27
C THR A 153 7.22 -1.24 -5.09
N ALA A 154 6.93 -2.55 -5.06
CA ALA A 154 7.92 -3.62 -5.15
C ALA A 154 8.35 -3.95 -6.59
N GLU A 155 7.74 -3.31 -7.60
CA GLU A 155 7.87 -3.61 -9.03
C GLU A 155 7.35 -5.02 -9.33
N LYS A 156 8.16 -6.07 -9.20
CA LYS A 156 7.76 -7.50 -9.29
C LYS A 156 8.07 -8.21 -7.99
N ALA A 157 7.19 -9.06 -7.52
CA ALA A 157 7.47 -9.94 -6.40
C ALA A 157 8.58 -10.94 -6.75
N LEU A 158 9.29 -11.43 -5.71
CA LEU A 158 10.31 -12.48 -5.83
C LEU A 158 9.71 -13.81 -5.38
N ALA A 159 9.92 -14.86 -6.16
CA ALA A 159 9.51 -16.23 -5.89
C ALA A 159 10.65 -17.20 -6.15
N THR A 160 10.51 -18.44 -5.67
CA THR A 160 11.34 -19.56 -6.12
C THR A 160 10.76 -20.16 -7.40
N THR A 161 11.50 -20.95 -8.14
CA THR A 161 10.99 -21.73 -9.28
C THR A 161 9.78 -22.57 -8.87
N GLY A 162 8.66 -22.38 -9.56
CA GLY A 162 7.37 -23.00 -9.24
C GLY A 162 6.69 -22.40 -8.00
N GLY A 163 7.26 -21.37 -7.38
CA GLY A 163 6.70 -20.67 -6.23
C GLY A 163 5.48 -19.81 -6.60
N HIS A 164 4.82 -19.24 -5.59
CA HIS A 164 3.53 -18.55 -5.77
C HIS A 164 3.55 -17.43 -6.84
N ALA A 165 4.58 -16.61 -6.87
CA ALA A 165 4.73 -15.51 -7.84
C ALA A 165 5.60 -15.87 -9.06
N ASP A 166 5.93 -17.15 -9.30
CA ASP A 166 6.63 -17.54 -10.52
C ASP A 166 5.74 -17.23 -11.73
N PRO A 167 6.17 -16.32 -12.64
CA PRO A 167 5.36 -15.90 -13.77
C PRO A 167 5.08 -17.00 -14.78
N SER A 168 5.83 -18.12 -14.75
CA SER A 168 5.66 -19.25 -15.67
C SER A 168 4.66 -20.30 -15.20
N ASN A 169 4.11 -20.17 -13.98
CA ASN A 169 3.14 -21.12 -13.43
C ASN A 169 1.90 -21.28 -14.32
N GLY A 170 1.55 -22.52 -14.62
CA GLY A 170 0.39 -22.87 -15.43
C GLY A 170 0.54 -22.62 -16.93
N MET A 171 1.73 -22.26 -17.40
CA MET A 171 2.02 -22.13 -18.83
C MET A 171 2.38 -23.49 -19.45
N LYS A 172 2.12 -23.64 -20.74
CA LYS A 172 2.64 -24.77 -21.51
C LYS A 172 4.17 -24.65 -21.69
N ASP A 173 4.86 -25.79 -21.91
CA ASP A 173 6.32 -25.85 -21.88
C ASP A 173 7.00 -24.85 -22.82
N GLU A 174 6.45 -24.64 -24.03
CA GLU A 174 7.05 -23.70 -25.01
C GLU A 174 6.94 -22.20 -24.59
N LEU A 175 6.09 -21.89 -23.59
CA LEU A 175 5.90 -20.52 -23.09
C LEU A 175 6.56 -20.26 -21.74
N LYS A 176 6.95 -21.34 -21.00
CA LYS A 176 7.52 -21.19 -19.65
C LYS A 176 8.82 -20.40 -19.63
N GLY A 177 9.69 -20.65 -20.61
CA GLY A 177 11.06 -20.17 -20.59
C GLY A 177 11.83 -20.70 -19.36
N ASP A 178 12.83 -19.93 -18.95
CA ASP A 178 13.61 -20.12 -17.71
C ASP A 178 13.73 -18.78 -16.98
N PRO A 179 12.66 -18.35 -16.27
CA PRO A 179 12.67 -17.06 -15.62
C PRO A 179 13.68 -17.03 -14.47
N GLY A 180 14.42 -15.93 -14.39
CA GLY A 180 15.47 -15.70 -13.40
C GLY A 180 15.23 -14.43 -12.55
N PRO A 181 16.29 -13.88 -11.91
CA PRO A 181 16.19 -12.70 -11.05
C PRO A 181 15.55 -11.48 -11.72
N LYS A 182 15.67 -11.30 -13.02
CA LYS A 182 15.04 -10.20 -13.76
C LYS A 182 13.52 -10.33 -13.78
N GLU A 183 13.02 -11.54 -13.98
CA GLU A 183 11.59 -11.85 -14.00
C GLU A 183 11.00 -12.00 -12.57
N GLY A 184 11.86 -12.17 -11.55
CA GLY A 184 11.48 -12.32 -10.15
C GLY A 184 11.62 -13.75 -9.63
N VAL A 185 12.35 -14.64 -10.34
CA VAL A 185 12.59 -16.01 -9.85
C VAL A 185 14.02 -16.14 -9.34
N ILE A 186 14.17 -16.65 -8.11
CA ILE A 186 15.45 -16.80 -7.41
C ILE A 186 15.51 -18.13 -6.67
N ASN A 187 16.68 -18.80 -6.70
CA ASN A 187 16.89 -20.10 -6.09
C ASN A 187 18.23 -20.17 -5.33
N SER A 188 18.83 -19.04 -5.05
CA SER A 188 20.09 -18.94 -4.30
C SER A 188 20.29 -17.57 -3.68
N ILE A 189 21.26 -17.47 -2.75
CA ILE A 189 21.67 -16.22 -2.11
C ILE A 189 22.17 -15.18 -3.14
N GLU A 190 22.93 -15.61 -4.15
CA GLU A 190 23.47 -14.73 -5.19
C GLU A 190 22.37 -14.19 -6.09
N GLU A 191 21.40 -15.03 -6.45
CA GLU A 191 20.22 -14.62 -7.21
C GLU A 191 19.33 -13.67 -6.41
N ALA A 192 19.16 -13.90 -5.11
CA ALA A 192 18.44 -13.01 -4.22
C ALA A 192 19.03 -11.58 -4.24
N LYS A 193 20.34 -11.46 -4.04
CA LYS A 193 21.05 -10.16 -4.13
C LYS A 193 20.93 -9.52 -5.52
N LYS A 194 21.05 -10.32 -6.57
CA LYS A 194 20.89 -9.84 -7.96
C LYS A 194 19.48 -9.32 -8.21
N ALA A 195 18.46 -10.04 -7.74
CA ALA A 195 17.08 -9.65 -7.90
C ALA A 195 16.77 -8.34 -7.17
N VAL A 196 17.18 -8.16 -5.91
CA VAL A 196 17.00 -6.90 -5.17
C VAL A 196 17.63 -5.73 -5.89
N ARG A 197 18.87 -5.87 -6.37
CA ARG A 197 19.56 -4.83 -7.18
C ARG A 197 18.85 -4.53 -8.50
N GLN A 198 18.19 -5.55 -9.09
CA GLN A 198 17.37 -5.35 -10.29
C GLN A 198 16.11 -4.53 -9.96
N ARG A 199 15.43 -4.80 -8.80
CA ARG A 199 14.29 -4.00 -8.33
C ARG A 199 14.70 -2.54 -8.10
N TYR A 200 15.82 -2.30 -7.41
CA TYR A 200 16.39 -0.96 -7.25
C TYR A 200 16.60 -0.26 -8.58
N LYS A 201 17.29 -0.92 -9.52
CA LYS A 201 17.54 -0.36 -10.85
C LYS A 201 16.24 0.00 -11.59
N ASN A 202 15.17 -0.77 -11.39
CA ASN A 202 13.89 -0.58 -12.06
C ASN A 202 13.00 0.49 -11.39
N GLY A 203 13.39 1.01 -10.20
CA GLY A 203 12.68 2.07 -9.50
C GLY A 203 11.66 1.56 -8.47
N ALA A 204 11.87 0.37 -7.90
CA ALA A 204 11.11 -0.10 -6.74
C ALA A 204 11.40 0.76 -5.50
N ASP A 205 10.49 0.74 -4.52
CA ASP A 205 10.58 1.41 -3.21
C ASP A 205 10.65 0.42 -2.04
N CYS A 206 10.32 -0.83 -2.29
CA CYS A 206 10.34 -1.93 -1.31
C CYS A 206 10.60 -3.25 -2.04
N ILE A 207 10.76 -4.34 -1.25
CA ILE A 207 10.93 -5.69 -1.82
C ILE A 207 9.81 -6.59 -1.32
N LYS A 208 9.21 -7.38 -2.22
CA LYS A 208 8.24 -8.42 -1.90
C LYS A 208 8.78 -9.79 -2.25
N ILE A 209 8.64 -10.75 -1.32
CA ILE A 209 8.83 -12.18 -1.58
C ILE A 209 7.51 -12.94 -1.41
N THR A 210 7.42 -14.15 -1.96
CA THR A 210 6.36 -15.11 -1.68
C THR A 210 6.92 -16.30 -0.90
N ALA A 211 6.87 -16.19 0.45
CA ALA A 211 7.51 -17.14 1.34
C ALA A 211 6.78 -18.50 1.43
N THR A 212 5.52 -18.56 0.98
CA THR A 212 4.73 -19.79 0.88
C THR A 212 4.01 -19.90 -0.46
N GLY A 213 3.43 -21.07 -0.73
CA GLY A 213 2.36 -21.21 -1.72
C GLY A 213 1.21 -20.22 -1.43
N GLY A 214 0.36 -19.99 -2.42
CA GLY A 214 -0.75 -19.04 -2.32
C GLY A 214 -2.04 -19.55 -2.93
N VAL A 215 -3.15 -18.87 -2.58
CA VAL A 215 -4.49 -19.27 -3.02
C VAL A 215 -4.65 -19.16 -4.54
N LEU A 216 -4.31 -18.01 -5.11
CA LEU A 216 -4.63 -17.68 -6.50
C LEU A 216 -3.57 -18.13 -7.54
N SER A 217 -2.46 -18.73 -7.13
CA SER A 217 -1.51 -19.31 -8.08
C SER A 217 -2.01 -20.67 -8.64
N VAL A 218 -1.66 -20.95 -9.90
CA VAL A 218 -1.94 -22.26 -10.54
C VAL A 218 -0.93 -23.33 -10.06
N ALA A 219 -0.42 -23.19 -8.85
CA ALA A 219 0.41 -24.15 -8.14
C ALA A 219 -0.46 -25.04 -7.23
N LYS A 220 -0.03 -26.30 -7.04
CA LYS A 220 -0.80 -27.30 -6.28
C LYS A 220 -0.86 -26.94 -4.80
N ASP A 221 0.24 -26.49 -4.23
CA ASP A 221 0.34 -26.15 -2.81
C ASP A 221 -0.07 -24.69 -2.55
N GLY A 222 -0.86 -24.48 -1.49
CA GLY A 222 -1.34 -23.18 -1.05
C GLY A 222 -0.66 -22.64 0.22
N SER A 223 0.18 -23.44 0.92
CA SER A 223 0.71 -23.06 2.24
C SER A 223 2.14 -23.53 2.55
N GLY A 224 2.72 -24.44 1.75
CA GLY A 224 4.09 -24.91 1.97
C GLY A 224 5.14 -23.82 1.87
N PRO A 225 6.23 -23.88 2.69
CA PRO A 225 7.31 -22.91 2.64
C PRO A 225 8.08 -23.00 1.32
N GLN A 226 8.46 -21.84 0.77
CA GLN A 226 9.12 -21.74 -0.54
C GLN A 226 10.51 -21.14 -0.49
N PHE A 227 10.91 -20.57 0.65
CA PHE A 227 12.24 -20.00 0.88
C PHE A 227 12.90 -20.66 2.09
N THR A 228 14.22 -20.74 2.08
CA THR A 228 15.03 -21.00 3.26
C THR A 228 15.22 -19.70 4.06
N ILE A 229 15.64 -19.80 5.32
CA ILE A 229 15.95 -18.64 6.17
C ILE A 229 17.09 -17.82 5.56
N GLU A 230 18.10 -18.49 5.02
CA GLU A 230 19.29 -17.88 4.42
C GLU A 230 18.94 -17.08 3.14
N GLU A 231 18.05 -17.57 2.32
CA GLU A 231 17.56 -16.85 1.13
C GLU A 231 16.74 -15.64 1.53
N VAL A 232 15.83 -15.76 2.51
CA VAL A 232 15.10 -14.60 3.05
C VAL A 232 16.08 -13.57 3.60
N LYS A 233 17.04 -14.01 4.42
CA LYS A 233 18.06 -13.12 4.99
C LYS A 233 18.87 -12.42 3.89
N ALA A 234 19.23 -13.11 2.83
CA ALA A 234 19.97 -12.51 1.71
C ALA A 234 19.15 -11.41 0.98
N VAL A 235 17.83 -11.60 0.86
CA VAL A 235 16.92 -10.56 0.35
C VAL A 235 16.88 -9.37 1.29
N VAL A 236 16.69 -9.60 2.60
CA VAL A 236 16.59 -8.54 3.63
C VAL A 236 17.88 -7.74 3.72
N ASP A 237 19.03 -8.40 3.81
CA ASP A 237 20.35 -7.74 3.88
C ASP A 237 20.60 -6.87 2.62
N ALA A 238 20.30 -7.40 1.44
CA ALA A 238 20.48 -6.65 0.20
C ALA A 238 19.50 -5.47 0.06
N ALA A 239 18.28 -5.60 0.60
CA ALA A 239 17.28 -4.54 0.63
C ALA A 239 17.69 -3.41 1.60
N ALA A 240 18.29 -3.77 2.73
CA ALA A 240 18.78 -2.82 3.73
C ALA A 240 19.87 -1.89 3.17
N ASP A 241 20.72 -2.36 2.23
CA ASP A 241 21.73 -1.53 1.55
C ASP A 241 21.10 -0.33 0.80
N TYR A 242 19.81 -0.42 0.46
CA TYR A 242 19.05 0.62 -0.25
C TYR A 242 18.00 1.31 0.64
N GLY A 243 17.96 0.99 1.95
CA GLY A 243 16.95 1.51 2.88
C GLY A 243 15.54 0.96 2.62
N TYR A 244 15.42 -0.18 1.92
CA TYR A 244 14.13 -0.75 1.57
C TYR A 244 13.56 -1.63 2.67
N VAL A 245 12.27 -1.48 2.94
CA VAL A 245 11.51 -2.44 3.72
C VAL A 245 11.15 -3.66 2.87
N THR A 246 10.96 -4.80 3.54
CA THR A 246 10.68 -6.07 2.88
C THR A 246 9.36 -6.67 3.38
N ALA A 247 8.59 -7.25 2.47
CA ALA A 247 7.29 -7.87 2.72
C ALA A 247 7.27 -9.33 2.25
N ALA A 248 6.57 -10.21 2.97
CA ALA A 248 6.42 -11.61 2.59
C ALA A 248 4.95 -12.04 2.53
N HIS A 249 4.45 -12.41 1.33
CA HIS A 249 3.25 -13.23 1.24
C HIS A 249 3.50 -14.55 1.95
N ALA A 250 2.64 -14.92 2.89
CA ALA A 250 2.70 -16.20 3.57
C ALA A 250 1.35 -16.61 4.17
N HIS A 251 0.93 -17.85 3.92
CA HIS A 251 -0.24 -18.45 4.57
C HIS A 251 0.16 -19.48 5.62
N GLY A 252 1.08 -20.37 5.31
CA GLY A 252 1.48 -21.47 6.17
C GLY A 252 2.51 -21.08 7.22
N ASP A 253 2.34 -21.58 8.44
CA ASP A 253 3.10 -21.21 9.63
C ASP A 253 4.61 -21.35 9.47
N GLU A 254 5.09 -22.46 8.90
CA GLU A 254 6.54 -22.68 8.71
C GLU A 254 7.18 -21.64 7.78
N GLY A 255 6.48 -21.23 6.70
CA GLY A 255 6.99 -20.18 5.82
C GLY A 255 6.97 -18.80 6.49
N ILE A 256 5.94 -18.52 7.30
CA ILE A 256 5.86 -17.30 8.11
C ILE A 256 7.05 -17.27 9.08
N ARG A 257 7.26 -18.35 9.82
CA ARG A 257 8.35 -18.45 10.80
C ARG A 257 9.72 -18.26 10.16
N ARG A 258 9.99 -18.87 9.00
CA ARG A 258 11.26 -18.67 8.26
C ARG A 258 11.43 -17.23 7.79
N ALA A 259 10.37 -16.61 7.29
CA ALA A 259 10.41 -15.22 6.86
C ALA A 259 10.74 -14.27 8.04
N VAL A 260 10.08 -14.45 9.19
CA VAL A 260 10.34 -13.66 10.40
C VAL A 260 11.76 -13.89 10.93
N GLN A 261 12.25 -15.13 10.93
CA GLN A 261 13.63 -15.45 11.32
C GLN A 261 14.67 -14.85 10.36
N GLY A 262 14.34 -14.76 9.08
CA GLY A 262 15.15 -14.10 8.05
C GLY A 262 15.17 -12.58 8.15
N GLY A 263 14.34 -11.97 9.03
CA GLY A 263 14.32 -10.53 9.29
C GLY A 263 13.33 -9.73 8.45
N ILE A 264 12.28 -10.37 7.88
CA ILE A 264 11.25 -9.67 7.08
C ILE A 264 10.53 -8.59 7.93
N HIS A 265 10.19 -7.46 7.31
CA HIS A 265 9.54 -6.35 8.03
C HIS A 265 8.02 -6.55 8.17
N SER A 266 7.37 -7.17 7.19
CA SER A 266 5.93 -7.49 7.29
C SER A 266 5.59 -8.86 6.72
N ILE A 267 4.60 -9.51 7.36
CA ILE A 267 3.92 -10.71 6.88
C ILE A 267 2.54 -10.31 6.35
N GLU A 268 2.28 -10.69 5.13
CA GLU A 268 1.02 -10.44 4.42
C GLU A 268 0.14 -11.69 4.52
N HIS A 269 -1.16 -11.50 4.79
CA HIS A 269 -2.18 -12.54 4.99
C HIS A 269 -2.04 -13.36 6.29
N GLY A 270 -0.91 -13.99 6.55
CA GLY A 270 -0.59 -14.70 7.79
C GLY A 270 -1.56 -15.81 8.22
N THR A 271 -2.40 -16.33 7.33
CA THR A 271 -3.68 -17.01 7.62
C THR A 271 -3.61 -18.22 8.56
N LEU A 272 -2.51 -18.98 8.55
CA LEU A 272 -2.35 -20.18 9.36
C LEU A 272 -1.25 -20.00 10.43
N MET A 273 -1.03 -18.77 10.87
CA MET A 273 -0.02 -18.40 11.84
C MET A 273 -0.33 -19.01 13.22
N SER A 274 0.65 -19.72 13.79
CA SER A 274 0.56 -20.28 15.14
C SER A 274 0.84 -19.21 16.22
N GLU A 275 0.47 -19.52 17.45
CA GLU A 275 0.76 -18.64 18.60
C GLU A 275 2.28 -18.47 18.81
N GLU A 276 3.08 -19.51 18.59
CA GLU A 276 4.55 -19.43 18.64
C GLU A 276 5.10 -18.47 17.58
N THR A 277 4.51 -18.45 16.40
CA THR A 277 4.91 -17.53 15.35
C THR A 277 4.44 -16.11 15.64
N MET A 278 3.26 -15.91 16.23
CA MET A 278 2.80 -14.61 16.74
C MET A 278 3.74 -14.05 17.79
N LYS A 279 4.19 -14.90 18.72
CA LYS A 279 5.19 -14.53 19.72
C LYS A 279 6.50 -14.07 19.07
N LEU A 280 6.99 -14.83 18.10
CA LEU A 280 8.21 -14.48 17.38
C LEU A 280 8.07 -13.14 16.62
N MET A 281 6.94 -12.90 15.95
CA MET A 281 6.65 -11.63 15.27
C MET A 281 6.67 -10.46 16.25
N LYS A 282 6.01 -10.61 17.40
CA LYS A 282 6.00 -9.59 18.46
C LYS A 282 7.41 -9.30 18.97
N GLU A 283 8.21 -10.32 19.24
CA GLU A 283 9.60 -10.19 19.69
C GLU A 283 10.52 -9.51 18.67
N LYS A 284 10.29 -9.78 17.37
CA LYS A 284 11.07 -9.20 16.27
C LYS A 284 10.55 -7.84 15.82
N GLY A 285 9.35 -7.43 16.24
CA GLY A 285 8.68 -6.21 15.78
C GLY A 285 8.18 -6.30 14.34
N THR A 286 8.04 -7.51 13.78
CA THR A 286 7.51 -7.75 12.44
C THR A 286 6.04 -7.37 12.39
N TYR A 287 5.65 -6.57 11.40
CA TYR A 287 4.27 -6.18 11.17
C TYR A 287 3.44 -7.32 10.59
N TYR A 288 2.17 -7.35 10.93
CA TYR A 288 1.14 -8.17 10.27
C TYR A 288 0.21 -7.28 9.44
N VAL A 289 0.03 -7.64 8.17
CA VAL A 289 -0.88 -6.98 7.22
C VAL A 289 -1.94 -8.00 6.82
N PRO A 290 -3.15 -7.96 7.43
CA PRO A 290 -4.08 -9.10 7.45
C PRO A 290 -4.79 -9.37 6.13
N THR A 291 -5.19 -8.34 5.39
CA THR A 291 -5.94 -8.47 4.12
C THR A 291 -7.23 -9.30 4.22
N ILE A 292 -8.03 -9.04 5.24
CA ILE A 292 -9.27 -9.76 5.52
C ILE A 292 -10.23 -9.65 4.32
N SER A 293 -10.27 -8.46 3.69
CA SER A 293 -11.05 -8.17 2.49
C SER A 293 -10.81 -9.18 1.37
N ALA A 294 -9.54 -9.49 1.08
CA ALA A 294 -9.19 -10.48 0.06
C ALA A 294 -9.65 -11.88 0.45
N GLY A 295 -9.46 -12.27 1.72
CA GLY A 295 -9.91 -13.57 2.23
C GLY A 295 -11.41 -13.78 2.07
N LYS A 296 -12.21 -12.79 2.49
CA LYS A 296 -13.68 -12.82 2.33
C LYS A 296 -14.08 -12.86 0.85
N PHE A 297 -13.45 -12.02 0.02
CA PHE A 297 -13.74 -11.95 -1.42
C PHE A 297 -13.44 -13.27 -2.14
N VAL A 298 -12.26 -13.88 -1.93
CA VAL A 298 -11.92 -15.13 -2.63
C VAL A 298 -12.82 -16.28 -2.21
N ALA A 299 -13.24 -16.36 -0.94
CA ALA A 299 -14.19 -17.36 -0.46
C ALA A 299 -15.57 -17.19 -1.11
N GLU A 300 -16.08 -15.96 -1.19
CA GLU A 300 -17.34 -15.63 -1.87
C GLU A 300 -17.29 -16.02 -3.35
N LYS A 301 -16.24 -15.61 -4.07
CA LYS A 301 -16.13 -15.87 -5.51
C LYS A 301 -15.86 -17.34 -5.84
N ALA A 302 -15.22 -18.09 -4.94
CA ALA A 302 -15.02 -19.52 -5.10
C ALA A 302 -16.34 -20.33 -5.06
N ALA A 303 -17.39 -19.78 -4.44
CA ALA A 303 -18.72 -20.37 -4.44
C ALA A 303 -19.44 -20.22 -5.81
N ILE A 304 -18.95 -19.35 -6.69
CA ILE A 304 -19.54 -19.13 -8.02
C ILE A 304 -18.93 -20.11 -9.03
N PRO A 305 -19.71 -21.02 -9.64
CA PRO A 305 -19.19 -21.97 -10.59
C PRO A 305 -18.47 -21.31 -11.77
N GLY A 306 -17.20 -21.69 -12.00
CA GLY A 306 -16.41 -21.22 -13.14
C GLY A 306 -15.76 -19.85 -12.95
N TYR A 307 -15.93 -19.17 -11.80
CA TYR A 307 -15.24 -17.91 -11.52
C TYR A 307 -13.72 -18.14 -11.41
N TYR A 308 -13.29 -19.16 -10.67
CA TYR A 308 -11.90 -19.57 -10.57
C TYR A 308 -11.64 -20.91 -11.26
N PRO A 309 -10.39 -21.17 -11.73
CA PRO A 309 -9.96 -22.51 -12.10
C PRO A 309 -10.17 -23.51 -10.98
N LYS A 310 -10.47 -24.78 -11.34
CA LYS A 310 -10.78 -25.84 -10.37
C LYS A 310 -9.71 -26.06 -9.30
N ILE A 311 -8.43 -25.80 -9.61
CA ILE A 311 -7.31 -25.94 -8.67
C ILE A 311 -7.33 -24.85 -7.57
N ILE A 312 -7.93 -23.69 -7.83
CA ILE A 312 -8.00 -22.56 -6.90
C ILE A 312 -9.12 -22.76 -5.86
N VAL A 313 -10.28 -23.25 -6.29
CA VAL A 313 -11.50 -23.34 -5.46
C VAL A 313 -11.26 -23.95 -4.08
N PRO A 314 -10.66 -25.15 -3.93
CA PRO A 314 -10.45 -25.74 -2.61
C PRO A 314 -9.53 -24.90 -1.73
N LYS A 315 -8.50 -24.25 -2.29
CA LYS A 315 -7.61 -23.37 -1.53
C LYS A 315 -8.34 -22.13 -1.02
N ALA A 316 -9.14 -21.49 -1.86
CA ALA A 316 -9.95 -20.32 -1.51
C ALA A 316 -10.95 -20.62 -0.38
N LEU A 317 -11.64 -21.75 -0.46
CA LEU A 317 -12.62 -22.18 0.56
C LEU A 317 -11.95 -22.60 1.88
N THR A 318 -10.69 -23.01 1.87
CA THR A 318 -9.96 -23.39 3.08
C THR A 318 -9.33 -22.18 3.77
N ILE A 319 -8.71 -21.30 3.00
CA ILE A 319 -7.90 -20.17 3.52
C ILE A 319 -8.79 -18.97 3.83
N GLY A 320 -9.70 -18.59 2.92
CA GLY A 320 -10.48 -17.37 3.03
C GLY A 320 -11.20 -17.18 4.37
N PRO A 321 -11.95 -18.18 4.89
CA PRO A 321 -12.67 -18.05 6.16
C PRO A 321 -11.79 -17.88 7.40
N LYS A 322 -10.52 -18.31 7.35
CA LYS A 322 -9.62 -18.30 8.52
C LYS A 322 -8.90 -16.99 8.75
N ILE A 323 -8.82 -16.14 7.75
CA ILE A 323 -7.97 -14.95 7.80
C ILE A 323 -8.39 -13.96 8.88
N GLN A 324 -9.71 -13.77 9.10
CA GLN A 324 -10.24 -12.88 10.12
C GLN A 324 -10.06 -13.44 11.54
N GLU A 325 -10.21 -14.75 11.74
CA GLU A 325 -9.93 -15.43 13.01
C GLU A 325 -8.45 -15.29 13.40
N THR A 326 -7.55 -15.49 12.43
CA THR A 326 -6.11 -15.31 12.67
C THR A 326 -5.77 -13.86 12.99
N PHE A 327 -6.44 -12.90 12.34
CA PHE A 327 -6.28 -11.49 12.66
C PHE A 327 -6.69 -11.20 14.13
N GLU A 328 -7.85 -11.68 14.56
CA GLU A 328 -8.30 -11.55 15.95
C GLU A 328 -7.27 -12.09 16.95
N ASN A 329 -6.76 -13.29 16.69
CA ASN A 329 -5.76 -13.92 17.55
C ASN A 329 -4.45 -13.12 17.59
N ALA A 330 -3.94 -12.66 16.44
CA ALA A 330 -2.72 -11.87 16.34
C ALA A 330 -2.84 -10.52 17.03
N TYR A 331 -3.99 -9.85 16.86
CA TYR A 331 -4.31 -8.60 17.54
C TYR A 331 -4.32 -8.79 19.06
N ASN A 332 -5.07 -9.78 19.56
CA ASN A 332 -5.15 -10.11 20.98
C ASN A 332 -3.80 -10.51 21.59
N TYR A 333 -2.92 -11.12 20.79
CA TYR A 333 -1.55 -11.45 21.19
C TYR A 333 -0.64 -10.20 21.28
N GLY A 334 -1.01 -9.12 20.61
CA GLY A 334 -0.28 -7.86 20.56
C GLY A 334 0.81 -7.83 19.49
N VAL A 335 0.59 -8.49 18.35
CA VAL A 335 1.41 -8.32 17.16
C VAL A 335 1.16 -6.93 16.57
N LYS A 336 2.20 -6.25 16.08
CA LYS A 336 2.04 -4.97 15.38
C LYS A 336 1.23 -5.16 14.08
N ILE A 337 0.22 -4.32 13.87
CA ILE A 337 -0.66 -4.41 12.71
C ILE A 337 -0.55 -3.15 11.86
N ALA A 338 -0.41 -3.32 10.54
CA ALA A 338 -0.60 -2.26 9.56
C ALA A 338 -1.73 -2.65 8.60
N PHE A 339 -2.46 -1.64 8.15
CA PHE A 339 -3.60 -1.80 7.25
C PHE A 339 -3.17 -2.32 5.87
N GLY A 340 -3.91 -3.26 5.32
CA GLY A 340 -3.75 -3.70 3.93
C GLY A 340 -4.90 -4.60 3.51
N THR A 341 -5.32 -4.46 2.23
CA THR A 341 -6.55 -5.06 1.71
C THR A 341 -6.33 -6.14 0.68
N ASP A 342 -5.15 -6.16 0.05
CA ASP A 342 -4.87 -6.91 -1.19
C ASP A 342 -5.87 -6.51 -2.32
N ALA A 343 -6.20 -5.18 -2.40
CA ALA A 343 -7.01 -4.65 -3.50
C ALA A 343 -6.32 -4.93 -4.84
N GLY A 344 -7.09 -5.47 -5.79
CA GLY A 344 -6.61 -6.17 -6.98
C GLY A 344 -7.04 -7.64 -6.94
N VAL A 345 -7.00 -8.27 -5.77
CA VAL A 345 -7.75 -9.50 -5.46
C VAL A 345 -9.20 -9.14 -5.13
N SER A 346 -9.43 -8.20 -4.21
CA SER A 346 -10.72 -7.54 -4.00
C SER A 346 -10.85 -6.28 -4.89
N PRO A 347 -12.05 -5.70 -5.07
CA PRO A 347 -12.23 -4.49 -5.87
C PRO A 347 -11.51 -3.27 -5.29
N HIS A 348 -10.85 -2.48 -6.16
CA HIS A 348 -10.35 -1.16 -5.81
C HIS A 348 -11.50 -0.20 -5.52
N GLY A 349 -11.35 0.62 -4.47
CA GLY A 349 -12.39 1.51 -3.96
C GLY A 349 -13.18 0.92 -2.78
N ASP A 350 -13.12 -0.40 -2.58
CA ASP A 350 -13.71 -1.10 -1.44
C ASP A 350 -12.74 -1.21 -0.24
N ASN A 351 -11.55 -0.61 -0.33
CA ASN A 351 -10.46 -0.75 0.64
C ASN A 351 -10.90 -0.47 2.09
N ALA A 352 -11.76 0.53 2.32
CA ALA A 352 -12.22 0.90 3.67
C ALA A 352 -13.04 -0.20 4.38
N LYS A 353 -13.52 -1.23 3.67
CA LYS A 353 -14.18 -2.40 4.29
C LYS A 353 -13.26 -3.14 5.27
N GLU A 354 -11.95 -3.05 5.08
CA GLU A 354 -10.96 -3.65 5.99
C GLU A 354 -11.09 -3.07 7.40
N PHE A 355 -11.37 -1.76 7.58
CA PHE A 355 -11.64 -1.17 8.89
C PHE A 355 -12.83 -1.84 9.58
N VAL A 356 -13.92 -2.07 8.83
CA VAL A 356 -15.11 -2.73 9.36
C VAL A 356 -14.77 -4.15 9.80
N PHE A 357 -14.05 -4.91 8.98
CA PHE A 357 -13.67 -6.29 9.31
C PHE A 357 -12.71 -6.39 10.51
N MET A 358 -11.82 -5.39 10.70
CA MET A 358 -10.97 -5.31 11.89
C MET A 358 -11.78 -5.05 13.16
N THR A 359 -12.78 -4.14 13.09
CA THR A 359 -13.60 -3.78 14.25
C THR A 359 -14.66 -4.82 14.57
N GLU A 360 -15.14 -5.60 13.60
CA GLU A 360 -16.06 -6.74 13.82
C GLU A 360 -15.52 -7.75 14.85
N VAL A 361 -14.21 -7.90 14.98
CA VAL A 361 -13.55 -8.83 15.90
C VAL A 361 -12.94 -8.14 17.12
N GLY A 362 -13.41 -6.92 17.42
CA GLY A 362 -13.14 -6.23 18.69
C GLY A 362 -11.97 -5.25 18.70
N MET A 363 -11.33 -4.96 17.56
CA MET A 363 -10.35 -3.87 17.51
C MET A 363 -11.07 -2.52 17.68
N PRO A 364 -10.66 -1.64 18.62
CA PRO A 364 -11.25 -0.31 18.77
C PRO A 364 -11.12 0.52 17.49
N ASN A 365 -12.11 1.36 17.19
CA ASN A 365 -12.13 2.19 15.98
C ASN A 365 -10.85 3.03 15.83
N PHE A 366 -10.39 3.65 16.93
CA PHE A 366 -9.15 4.43 16.90
C PHE A 366 -7.92 3.60 16.49
N GLU A 367 -7.77 2.40 17.06
CA GLU A 367 -6.67 1.51 16.72
C GLU A 367 -6.75 1.02 15.26
N ALA A 368 -7.97 0.73 14.75
CA ALA A 368 -8.18 0.41 13.35
C ALA A 368 -7.71 1.56 12.43
N LEU A 369 -8.06 2.81 12.77
CA LEU A 369 -7.58 4.00 12.02
C LEU A 369 -6.06 4.19 12.13
N GLN A 370 -5.45 3.85 13.27
CA GLN A 370 -4.00 3.89 13.43
C GLN A 370 -3.30 2.93 12.47
N THR A 371 -3.90 1.76 12.18
CA THR A 371 -3.29 0.79 11.24
C THR A 371 -3.05 1.37 9.85
N ALA A 372 -3.96 2.24 9.37
CA ALA A 372 -3.89 2.89 8.06
C ALA A 372 -3.22 4.28 8.07
N THR A 373 -2.71 4.72 9.21
CA THR A 373 -2.08 6.03 9.38
C THR A 373 -0.70 5.89 10.01
N VAL A 374 -0.58 6.00 11.32
CA VAL A 374 0.72 6.01 12.01
C VAL A 374 1.47 4.68 11.88
N ASN A 375 0.76 3.53 11.95
CA ASN A 375 1.40 2.23 11.84
C ASN A 375 1.89 1.94 10.40
N ALA A 376 1.09 2.34 9.39
CA ALA A 376 1.48 2.22 7.99
C ALA A 376 2.69 3.10 7.67
N ALA A 377 2.73 4.32 8.22
CA ALA A 377 3.88 5.22 8.07
C ALA A 377 5.13 4.67 8.76
N ASP A 378 5.00 4.08 9.97
CA ASP A 378 6.11 3.43 10.69
C ASP A 378 6.64 2.22 9.90
N LEU A 379 5.77 1.35 9.40
CA LEU A 379 6.16 0.20 8.57
C LEU A 379 7.02 0.61 7.37
N MET A 380 6.70 1.74 6.74
CA MET A 380 7.41 2.22 5.55
C MET A 380 8.59 3.15 5.84
N ASN A 381 8.88 3.46 7.12
CA ASN A 381 9.89 4.43 7.55
C ASN A 381 9.65 5.85 6.97
N ILE A 382 8.38 6.28 6.87
CA ILE A 382 7.97 7.59 6.34
C ILE A 382 7.20 8.43 7.37
N SER A 383 7.32 8.13 8.65
CA SER A 383 6.60 8.81 9.73
C SER A 383 6.94 10.29 9.87
N ASP A 384 8.08 10.73 9.37
CA ASP A 384 8.45 12.16 9.34
C ASP A 384 7.55 12.97 8.41
N ASP A 385 7.02 12.36 7.36
CA ASP A 385 6.24 13.01 6.31
C ASP A 385 4.74 12.69 6.36
N PHE A 386 4.33 11.52 6.90
CA PHE A 386 2.97 11.00 6.81
C PHE A 386 2.45 10.46 8.16
N GLY A 387 1.20 10.00 8.17
CA GLY A 387 0.56 9.28 9.28
C GLY A 387 -0.16 10.18 10.27
N THR A 388 0.18 11.46 10.37
CA THR A 388 -0.49 12.44 11.24
C THR A 388 -0.68 13.78 10.52
N LEU A 389 -1.70 14.56 10.92
CA LEU A 389 -1.85 15.95 10.51
C LEU A 389 -1.09 16.84 11.49
N THR A 390 0.17 17.14 11.16
CA THR A 390 1.06 18.01 11.94
C THR A 390 1.82 18.96 11.01
N VAL A 391 2.24 20.10 11.54
CA VAL A 391 3.00 21.10 10.78
C VAL A 391 4.27 20.48 10.19
N GLY A 392 4.53 20.76 8.93
CA GLY A 392 5.67 20.26 8.15
C GLY A 392 5.39 18.99 7.34
N LYS A 393 4.37 18.20 7.69
CA LYS A 393 3.98 16.98 6.96
C LYS A 393 3.18 17.27 5.69
N TYR A 394 3.09 16.31 4.80
CA TYR A 394 2.25 16.41 3.62
C TYR A 394 0.78 16.64 3.98
N ALA A 395 0.12 17.51 3.22
CA ALA A 395 -1.31 17.76 3.35
C ALA A 395 -2.09 16.66 2.61
N ASP A 396 -2.01 15.45 3.14
CA ASP A 396 -2.79 14.28 2.75
C ASP A 396 -3.88 14.09 3.80
N LEU A 397 -5.14 14.34 3.44
CA LEU A 397 -6.26 14.27 4.40
C LEU A 397 -7.57 13.86 3.72
N VAL A 398 -8.44 13.30 4.52
CA VAL A 398 -9.83 12.99 4.17
C VAL A 398 -10.78 13.72 5.09
N ALA A 399 -11.98 14.01 4.59
CA ALA A 399 -13.09 14.48 5.43
C ALA A 399 -14.29 13.53 5.29
N LEU A 400 -14.96 13.27 6.41
CA LEU A 400 -16.05 12.30 6.57
C LEU A 400 -17.32 13.01 7.04
N GLU A 401 -18.51 12.42 6.76
CA GLU A 401 -19.80 12.94 7.19
C GLU A 401 -20.09 12.72 8.70
N GLY A 402 -19.23 11.99 9.41
CA GLY A 402 -19.42 11.70 10.82
C GLY A 402 -18.13 11.28 11.50
N ASN A 403 -18.19 11.10 12.82
CA ASN A 403 -17.05 10.71 13.63
C ASN A 403 -16.75 9.20 13.48
N PRO A 404 -15.64 8.78 12.88
CA PRO A 404 -15.29 7.37 12.73
C PRO A 404 -14.95 6.68 14.06
N LEU A 405 -14.69 7.43 15.13
CA LEU A 405 -14.50 6.86 16.47
C LEU A 405 -15.81 6.33 17.05
N ASP A 406 -16.95 6.94 16.67
CA ASP A 406 -18.28 6.51 17.10
C ASP A 406 -18.86 5.44 16.17
N ASN A 407 -18.62 5.58 14.85
CA ASN A 407 -19.08 4.64 13.84
C ASN A 407 -18.03 4.50 12.72
N ILE A 408 -17.35 3.37 12.66
CA ILE A 408 -16.30 3.11 11.65
C ILE A 408 -16.87 3.05 10.22
N GLU A 409 -18.14 2.70 10.02
CA GLU A 409 -18.75 2.59 8.69
C GLU A 409 -18.81 3.92 7.93
N VAL A 410 -18.67 5.07 8.60
CA VAL A 410 -18.58 6.38 7.90
C VAL A 410 -17.35 6.44 6.97
N THR A 411 -16.33 5.61 7.21
CA THR A 411 -15.15 5.47 6.34
C THR A 411 -15.47 4.86 4.97
N LEU A 412 -16.61 4.17 4.83
CA LEU A 412 -17.05 3.58 3.56
C LEU A 412 -17.47 4.61 2.52
N ASN A 413 -17.72 5.85 2.94
CA ASN A 413 -18.07 6.96 2.04
C ASN A 413 -17.23 8.19 2.39
N VAL A 414 -16.29 8.53 1.53
CA VAL A 414 -15.38 9.67 1.70
C VAL A 414 -15.79 10.80 0.76
N PRO A 415 -16.46 11.85 1.25
CA PRO A 415 -16.89 12.97 0.40
C PRO A 415 -15.75 13.89 -0.03
N PHE A 416 -14.67 13.97 0.74
CA PHE A 416 -13.55 14.87 0.42
C PHE A 416 -12.20 14.17 0.58
N VAL A 417 -11.31 14.38 -0.39
CA VAL A 417 -9.93 13.87 -0.39
C VAL A 417 -8.97 14.97 -0.87
N MET A 418 -7.93 15.22 -0.10
CA MET A 418 -6.78 16.04 -0.49
C MET A 418 -5.50 15.18 -0.45
N LYS A 419 -4.67 15.30 -1.47
CA LYS A 419 -3.34 14.65 -1.54
C LYS A 419 -2.29 15.68 -1.93
N GLY A 420 -1.26 15.85 -1.08
CA GLY A 420 -0.19 16.82 -1.34
C GLY A 420 -0.73 18.24 -1.56
N GLY A 421 -1.72 18.68 -0.77
CA GLY A 421 -2.35 19.98 -0.89
C GLY A 421 -3.30 20.17 -2.07
N LEU A 422 -3.43 19.18 -2.96
CA LEU A 422 -4.36 19.22 -4.09
C LEU A 422 -5.68 18.52 -3.73
N VAL A 423 -6.80 19.19 -3.94
CA VAL A 423 -8.13 18.59 -3.80
C VAL A 423 -8.35 17.63 -4.95
N VAL A 424 -8.57 16.35 -4.60
CA VAL A 424 -8.82 15.26 -5.57
C VAL A 424 -10.30 14.98 -5.70
N LYS A 425 -11.04 15.08 -4.58
CA LYS A 425 -12.48 14.83 -4.51
C LYS A 425 -13.14 15.84 -3.57
N GLN A 426 -14.27 16.36 -4.00
CA GLN A 426 -15.10 17.30 -3.23
C GLN A 426 -16.56 17.16 -3.64
#